data_aa27aee4d536ed3250353351f2c5b79e
#
_entry.id   aa27aee4d536ed3250353351f2c5b79e
#
_cell.length_a   1.000
_cell.length_b   1.000
_cell.length_c   1.000
_cell.angle_alpha   90.00
_cell.angle_beta   90.00
_cell.angle_gamma   90.00
#
_symmetry.space_group_name_H-M   'P 1'
#
loop_
_entity.id
_entity.type
_entity.pdbx_description
1 polymer ?
#
loop_
_entity_poly.entity_id
_entity_poly.type
_entity_poly.pdbx_seq_one_letter_code
_entity_poly.pdbx_strand_id
1 'polypeptide(L)'
;HEKCKELKIGAPHAINYLSEISRTHFKELLEYLESSQVAYSINDGLLSDKEYCSHTIFEILGREKDEEPKALALGIRYNALSKRAGLKKEVGAAGMTICFKKKDAEKAVAKKIKTPRFYFIQMGDEAKHRSLSLIEMLRDAGIRISHNITRDKLGAQLSHAENMSISHLIIMGQKEFYETVVLIRRVSDRS
;
A
#
# COMPACT_ATOMS: atom_id res chain seq x y z
N HIS A 1 -29.10 16.08 -8.03
CA HIS A 1 -30.38 16.02 -8.69
C HIS A 1 -31.24 14.96 -8.02
N GLU A 2 -32.52 15.27 -7.68
CA GLU A 2 -33.40 14.38 -6.91
C GLU A 2 -33.66 13.04 -7.63
N LYS A 3 -33.89 13.07 -8.94
CA LYS A 3 -33.99 11.87 -9.79
C LYS A 3 -32.73 10.95 -9.73
N CYS A 4 -31.53 11.51 -9.51
CA CYS A 4 -30.34 10.71 -9.36
C CYS A 4 -30.26 10.01 -7.98
N LYS A 5 -30.92 10.58 -6.96
CA LYS A 5 -31.00 9.96 -5.62
C LYS A 5 -31.89 8.72 -5.64
N GLU A 6 -33.05 8.82 -6.31
CA GLU A 6 -33.98 7.70 -6.47
C GLU A 6 -33.34 6.54 -7.25
N LEU A 7 -32.63 6.84 -8.34
CA LEU A 7 -31.90 5.83 -9.12
C LEU A 7 -30.78 5.17 -8.33
N LYS A 8 -30.13 5.88 -7.39
CA LYS A 8 -29.08 5.32 -6.52
C LYS A 8 -29.65 4.30 -5.53
N ILE A 9 -30.86 4.48 -5.03
CA ILE A 9 -31.48 3.57 -4.04
C ILE A 9 -31.71 2.17 -4.63
N GLY A 10 -32.02 2.09 -5.93
CA GLY A 10 -32.22 0.80 -6.64
C GLY A 10 -31.01 0.28 -7.40
N ALA A 11 -29.86 0.96 -7.33
CA ALA A 11 -28.68 0.54 -8.06
C ALA A 11 -28.05 -0.72 -7.44
N PRO A 12 -27.63 -1.70 -8.26
CA PRO A 12 -26.98 -2.88 -7.75
C PRO A 12 -25.60 -2.53 -7.16
N HIS A 13 -25.25 -3.15 -6.04
CA HIS A 13 -23.94 -2.98 -5.41
C HIS A 13 -22.83 -3.57 -6.28
N ALA A 14 -21.87 -2.74 -6.68
CA ALA A 14 -20.80 -3.13 -7.59
C ALA A 14 -19.98 -4.33 -7.08
N ILE A 15 -19.83 -4.46 -5.77
CA ILE A 15 -19.09 -5.57 -5.13
C ILE A 15 -19.71 -6.95 -5.45
N ASN A 16 -21.00 -7.04 -5.69
CA ASN A 16 -21.68 -8.29 -6.02
C ASN A 16 -21.40 -8.79 -7.45
N TYR A 17 -20.88 -7.91 -8.30
CA TYR A 17 -20.62 -8.18 -9.73
C TYR A 17 -19.13 -8.20 -10.08
N LEU A 18 -18.27 -8.29 -9.09
CA LEU A 18 -16.83 -8.43 -9.32
C LEU A 18 -16.54 -9.76 -10.02
N SER A 19 -15.65 -9.73 -11.02
CA SER A 19 -15.05 -10.94 -11.57
C SER A 19 -14.30 -11.69 -10.47
N GLU A 20 -14.05 -12.98 -10.68
CA GLU A 20 -13.29 -13.80 -9.73
C GLU A 20 -11.90 -13.20 -9.43
N ILE A 21 -11.19 -12.76 -10.48
CA ILE A 21 -9.89 -12.10 -10.36
C ILE A 21 -9.98 -10.83 -9.52
N SER A 22 -10.98 -9.98 -9.76
CA SER A 22 -11.15 -8.74 -8.99
C SER A 22 -11.55 -8.99 -7.55
N ARG A 23 -12.33 -10.04 -7.31
CA ARG A 23 -12.75 -10.45 -5.96
C ARG A 23 -11.56 -10.96 -5.15
N THR A 24 -10.73 -11.82 -5.73
CA THR A 24 -9.49 -12.31 -5.09
C THR A 24 -8.55 -11.16 -4.76
N HIS A 25 -8.30 -10.29 -5.73
CA HIS A 25 -7.45 -9.11 -5.52
C HIS A 25 -8.00 -8.18 -4.43
N PHE A 26 -9.32 -7.96 -4.39
CA PHE A 26 -9.94 -7.10 -3.38
C PHE A 26 -9.84 -7.72 -1.98
N LYS A 27 -10.06 -9.04 -1.87
CA LYS A 27 -9.88 -9.78 -0.63
C LYS A 27 -8.43 -9.65 -0.11
N GLU A 28 -7.44 -9.93 -0.94
CA GLU A 28 -6.02 -9.78 -0.59
C GLU A 28 -5.69 -8.36 -0.12
N LEU A 29 -6.22 -7.33 -0.80
CA LEU A 29 -6.03 -5.94 -0.39
C LEU A 29 -6.58 -5.68 1.01
N LEU A 30 -7.79 -6.16 1.32
CA LEU A 30 -8.38 -6.00 2.66
C LEU A 30 -7.54 -6.72 3.73
N GLU A 31 -7.06 -7.94 3.46
CA GLU A 31 -6.16 -8.67 4.35
C GLU A 31 -4.86 -7.89 4.63
N TYR A 32 -4.30 -7.21 3.62
CA TYR A 32 -3.15 -6.32 3.81
C TYR A 32 -3.46 -5.09 4.67
N LEU A 33 -4.62 -4.47 4.48
CA LEU A 33 -5.06 -3.32 5.30
C LEU A 33 -5.25 -3.74 6.76
N GLU A 34 -5.89 -4.89 7.00
CA GLU A 34 -6.09 -5.46 8.33
C GLU A 34 -4.75 -5.78 9.01
N SER A 35 -3.83 -6.45 8.29
CA SER A 35 -2.49 -6.77 8.79
C SER A 35 -1.68 -5.51 9.15
N SER A 36 -1.92 -4.42 8.44
CA SER A 36 -1.28 -3.13 8.67
C SER A 36 -2.03 -2.26 9.69
N GLN A 37 -3.14 -2.75 10.25
CA GLN A 37 -4.02 -2.02 11.18
C GLN A 37 -4.56 -0.69 10.60
N VAL A 38 -4.72 -0.63 9.27
CA VAL A 38 -5.30 0.51 8.58
C VAL A 38 -6.82 0.40 8.62
N ALA A 39 -7.47 1.35 9.28
CA ALA A 39 -8.93 1.42 9.31
C ALA A 39 -9.47 1.78 7.93
N TYR A 40 -10.46 1.04 7.46
CA TYR A 40 -11.12 1.27 6.19
C TYR A 40 -12.63 1.07 6.27
N SER A 41 -13.35 1.58 5.27
CA SER A 41 -14.75 1.27 5.03
C SER A 41 -14.96 0.98 3.54
N ILE A 42 -15.85 0.05 3.23
CA ILE A 42 -16.21 -0.26 1.84
C ILE A 42 -17.27 0.71 1.38
N ASN A 43 -17.04 1.39 0.25
CA ASN A 43 -17.95 2.34 -0.36
C ASN A 43 -18.32 1.93 -1.78
N ASP A 44 -19.48 1.34 -1.97
CA ASP A 44 -20.01 0.92 -3.27
C ASP A 44 -20.33 2.09 -4.21
N GLY A 45 -20.45 3.30 -3.67
CA GLY A 45 -20.70 4.50 -4.42
C GLY A 45 -19.47 5.15 -5.04
N LEU A 46 -18.28 4.63 -4.76
CA LEU A 46 -17.05 5.15 -5.30
C LEU A 46 -16.83 4.63 -6.73
N LEU A 47 -16.87 5.53 -7.69
CA LEU A 47 -16.75 5.23 -9.11
C LEU A 47 -15.52 5.91 -9.71
N SER A 48 -14.93 5.28 -10.70
CA SER A 48 -13.83 5.83 -11.50
C SER A 48 -14.06 5.59 -12.99
N ASP A 49 -13.21 6.21 -13.80
CA ASP A 49 -13.21 5.99 -15.24
C ASP A 49 -12.84 4.53 -15.55
N LYS A 50 -13.77 3.82 -16.20
CA LYS A 50 -13.61 2.42 -16.61
C LYS A 50 -12.44 2.19 -17.56
N GLU A 51 -12.02 3.24 -18.27
CA GLU A 51 -10.94 3.12 -19.24
C GLU A 51 -9.57 2.98 -18.60
N TYR A 52 -9.39 3.53 -17.41
CA TYR A 52 -8.09 3.59 -16.75
C TYR A 52 -8.03 2.76 -15.46
N CYS A 53 -9.15 2.60 -14.77
CA CYS A 53 -9.18 1.89 -13.50
C CYS A 53 -9.10 0.37 -13.69
N SER A 54 -8.28 -0.28 -12.89
CA SER A 54 -8.13 -1.73 -12.80
C SER A 54 -8.31 -2.17 -11.35
N HIS A 55 -9.35 -2.95 -11.07
CA HIS A 55 -9.61 -3.61 -9.78
C HIS A 55 -9.92 -2.70 -8.59
N THR A 56 -9.14 -1.65 -8.32
CA THR A 56 -9.20 -0.92 -7.04
C THR A 56 -9.28 0.59 -7.23
N ILE A 57 -10.22 1.20 -6.50
CA ILE A 57 -10.37 2.64 -6.30
C ILE A 57 -10.35 2.88 -4.79
N PHE A 58 -9.74 3.95 -4.33
CA PHE A 58 -9.77 4.32 -2.93
C PHE A 58 -9.77 5.83 -2.72
N GLU A 59 -10.34 6.25 -1.61
CA GLU A 59 -10.26 7.61 -1.09
C GLU A 59 -9.61 7.61 0.28
N ILE A 60 -8.85 8.65 0.57
CA ILE A 60 -8.38 8.93 1.92
C ILE A 60 -9.23 10.09 2.44
N LEU A 61 -9.98 9.84 3.48
CA LEU A 61 -10.85 10.82 4.11
C LEU A 61 -10.19 11.44 5.33
N GLY A 62 -10.08 12.75 5.35
CA GLY A 62 -9.71 13.49 6.55
C GLY A 62 -10.95 13.87 7.34
N ARG A 63 -10.88 13.79 8.67
CA ARG A 63 -11.93 14.23 9.56
C ARG A 63 -11.41 15.36 10.43
N GLU A 64 -11.94 16.56 10.23
CA GLU A 64 -11.81 17.64 11.20
C GLU A 64 -12.91 17.46 12.28
N LYS A 65 -12.67 17.94 13.52
CA LYS A 65 -13.69 17.86 14.58
C LYS A 65 -14.96 18.56 14.10
N ASP A 66 -16.09 17.87 14.26
CA ASP A 66 -17.44 18.37 13.95
C ASP A 66 -17.72 18.69 12.45
N GLU A 67 -16.88 18.24 11.53
CA GLU A 67 -17.11 18.37 10.09
C GLU A 67 -17.35 17.01 9.42
N GLU A 68 -18.10 17.04 8.29
CA GLU A 68 -18.24 15.90 7.39
C GLU A 68 -16.87 15.48 6.83
N PRO A 69 -16.59 14.17 6.73
CA PRO A 69 -15.33 13.69 6.17
C PRO A 69 -15.08 14.24 4.76
N LYS A 70 -13.91 14.83 4.53
CA LYS A 70 -13.53 15.38 3.23
C LYS A 70 -12.47 14.48 2.58
N ALA A 71 -12.62 14.23 1.28
CA ALA A 71 -11.61 13.53 0.51
C ALA A 71 -10.32 14.34 0.46
N LEU A 72 -9.26 13.83 1.06
CA LEU A 72 -7.91 14.37 1.00
C LEU A 72 -7.11 13.80 -0.15
N ALA A 73 -7.36 12.56 -0.52
CA ALA A 73 -6.76 11.93 -1.68
C ALA A 73 -7.75 10.99 -2.35
N LEU A 74 -7.61 10.88 -3.68
CA LEU A 74 -8.29 9.89 -4.51
C LEU A 74 -7.22 9.09 -5.25
N GLY A 75 -7.31 7.78 -5.20
CA GLY A 75 -6.37 6.89 -5.84
C GLY A 75 -7.04 5.77 -6.62
N ILE A 76 -6.34 5.30 -7.63
CA ILE A 76 -6.75 4.19 -8.47
C ILE A 76 -5.59 3.27 -8.79
N ARG A 77 -5.90 2.02 -9.07
CA ARG A 77 -4.99 1.10 -9.75
C ARG A 77 -5.25 1.19 -11.26
N TYR A 78 -4.19 1.25 -12.07
CA TYR A 78 -4.31 1.50 -13.53
C TYR A 78 -3.34 0.63 -14.37
N ASN A 79 -3.33 -0.66 -14.12
CA ASN A 79 -2.44 -1.62 -14.80
C ASN A 79 -2.57 -1.58 -16.33
N ALA A 80 -3.80 -1.44 -16.83
CA ALA A 80 -4.09 -1.45 -18.27
C ALA A 80 -3.47 -0.27 -19.03
N LEU A 81 -3.13 0.83 -18.33
CA LEU A 81 -2.52 2.00 -18.95
C LEU A 81 -1.19 1.68 -19.63
N SER A 82 -0.43 0.72 -19.11
CA SER A 82 0.85 0.28 -19.68
C SER A 82 0.69 -0.26 -21.12
N LYS A 83 -0.34 -1.05 -21.37
CA LYS A 83 -0.65 -1.57 -22.74
C LYS A 83 -1.07 -0.44 -23.68
N ARG A 84 -1.87 0.52 -23.20
CA ARG A 84 -2.26 1.70 -23.98
C ARG A 84 -1.07 2.59 -24.30
N ALA A 85 -0.07 2.64 -23.41
CA ALA A 85 1.20 3.33 -23.66
C ALA A 85 2.18 2.57 -24.58
N GLY A 86 1.76 1.44 -25.15
CA GLY A 86 2.55 0.66 -26.13
C GLY A 86 3.45 -0.40 -25.51
N LEU A 87 3.35 -0.67 -24.22
CA LEU A 87 4.09 -1.77 -23.61
C LEU A 87 3.47 -3.14 -23.98
N LYS A 88 4.32 -4.14 -24.22
CA LYS A 88 3.87 -5.50 -24.58
C LYS A 88 3.16 -6.22 -23.42
N LYS A 89 3.49 -5.87 -22.19
CA LYS A 89 2.94 -6.50 -20.99
C LYS A 89 2.24 -5.47 -20.11
N GLU A 90 1.23 -5.93 -19.39
CA GLU A 90 0.59 -5.17 -18.35
C GLU A 90 1.53 -5.01 -17.16
N VAL A 91 1.64 -3.79 -16.65
CA VAL A 91 2.49 -3.45 -15.50
C VAL A 91 1.59 -3.02 -14.37
N GLY A 92 1.77 -3.63 -13.20
CA GLY A 92 1.06 -3.22 -11.98
C GLY A 92 1.40 -1.78 -11.62
N ALA A 93 0.41 -0.92 -11.62
CA ALA A 93 0.57 0.48 -11.29
C ALA A 93 -0.61 0.99 -10.45
N ALA A 94 -0.31 1.75 -9.43
CA ALA A 94 -1.28 2.48 -8.62
C ALA A 94 -0.76 3.89 -8.35
N GLY A 95 -1.65 4.84 -8.22
CA GLY A 95 -1.31 6.21 -7.91
C GLY A 95 -2.47 6.94 -7.27
N MET A 96 -2.18 8.08 -6.67
CA MET A 96 -3.18 8.92 -6.04
C MET A 96 -2.90 10.40 -6.29
N THR A 97 -3.97 11.19 -6.29
CA THR A 97 -3.92 12.64 -6.24
C THR A 97 -4.22 13.08 -4.81
N ILE A 98 -3.36 13.89 -4.23
CA ILE A 98 -3.53 14.42 -2.88
C ILE A 98 -3.89 15.89 -2.97
N CYS A 99 -4.94 16.30 -2.26
CA CYS A 99 -5.38 17.69 -2.18
C CYS A 99 -4.97 18.29 -0.83
N PHE A 100 -4.25 19.40 -0.86
CA PHE A 100 -3.86 20.15 0.35
C PHE A 100 -3.99 21.65 0.12
N LYS A 101 -4.22 22.40 1.21
CA LYS A 101 -4.32 23.87 1.14
C LYS A 101 -2.92 24.47 0.91
N LYS A 102 -2.82 25.46 0.03
CA LYS A 102 -1.55 26.16 -0.27
C LYS A 102 -0.82 26.68 0.98
N LYS A 103 -1.57 27.19 1.96
CA LYS A 103 -1.01 27.65 3.25
C LYS A 103 -0.28 26.56 4.02
N ASP A 104 -0.74 25.32 3.92
CA ASP A 104 -0.12 24.17 4.61
C ASP A 104 1.16 23.73 3.86
N ALA A 105 1.17 23.85 2.54
CA ALA A 105 2.35 23.60 1.72
C ALA A 105 3.49 24.60 1.96
N GLU A 106 3.17 25.88 2.15
CA GLU A 106 4.14 26.94 2.43
C GLU A 106 4.83 26.76 3.80
N LYS A 107 4.15 26.11 4.75
CA LYS A 107 4.72 25.78 6.08
C LYS A 107 5.52 24.48 6.09
N ALA A 108 5.40 23.66 5.05
CA ALA A 108 6.11 22.40 4.94
C ALA A 108 7.58 22.65 4.64
N VAL A 109 8.41 22.71 5.66
CA VAL A 109 9.87 22.70 5.52
C VAL A 109 10.28 21.30 5.04
N ALA A 110 10.94 21.23 3.89
CA ALA A 110 11.50 19.98 3.40
C ALA A 110 12.47 19.38 4.43
N LYS A 111 11.99 18.44 5.24
CA LYS A 111 12.86 17.67 6.15
C LYS A 111 13.79 16.81 5.31
N LYS A 112 15.09 16.97 5.49
CA LYS A 112 16.10 16.09 4.90
C LYS A 112 15.80 14.66 5.31
N ILE A 113 15.39 13.83 4.36
CA ILE A 113 15.08 12.41 4.62
C ILE A 113 16.39 11.73 5.00
N LYS A 114 16.50 11.32 6.25
CA LYS A 114 17.68 10.59 6.73
C LYS A 114 17.61 9.16 6.20
N THR A 115 18.73 8.63 5.71
CA THR A 115 18.85 7.26 5.21
C THR A 115 18.37 6.24 6.26
N PRO A 116 17.55 5.26 5.90
CA PRO A 116 17.15 4.21 6.83
C PRO A 116 18.36 3.37 7.24
N ARG A 117 18.41 2.91 8.48
CA ARG A 117 19.48 2.03 8.98
C ARG A 117 19.18 0.56 8.80
N PHE A 118 17.90 0.23 8.68
CA PHE A 118 17.40 -1.13 8.61
C PHE A 118 16.68 -1.36 7.29
N TYR A 119 16.79 -2.55 6.77
CA TYR A 119 15.96 -3.04 5.67
C TYR A 119 15.27 -4.32 6.09
N PHE A 120 13.94 -4.38 5.89
CA PHE A 120 13.17 -5.57 6.19
C PHE A 120 13.11 -6.47 4.95
N ILE A 121 13.53 -7.73 5.11
CA ILE A 121 13.46 -8.81 4.13
C ILE A 121 12.35 -9.75 4.55
N GLN A 122 11.39 -9.97 3.67
CA GLN A 122 10.31 -10.95 3.87
C GLN A 122 10.37 -12.04 2.79
N MET A 123 10.07 -13.28 3.17
CA MET A 123 10.04 -14.43 2.27
C MET A 123 8.79 -15.26 2.53
N GLY A 124 7.89 -15.34 1.54
CA GLY A 124 6.59 -16.01 1.63
C GLY A 124 5.46 -15.06 2.05
N ASP A 125 4.22 -15.46 1.74
CA ASP A 125 3.06 -14.58 1.88
C ASP A 125 2.72 -14.31 3.35
N GLU A 126 2.80 -15.29 4.23
CA GLU A 126 2.56 -15.11 5.68
C GLU A 126 3.57 -14.15 6.30
N ALA A 127 4.87 -14.30 5.95
CA ALA A 127 5.92 -13.40 6.41
C ALA A 127 5.71 -11.99 5.86
N LYS A 128 5.22 -11.85 4.62
CA LYS A 128 4.88 -10.58 3.99
C LYS A 128 3.77 -9.84 4.75
N HIS A 129 2.67 -10.52 5.06
CA HIS A 129 1.57 -9.95 5.85
C HIS A 129 2.05 -9.53 7.24
N ARG A 130 2.75 -10.40 7.94
CA ARG A 130 3.26 -10.11 9.29
C ARG A 130 4.28 -8.98 9.30
N SER A 131 5.11 -8.87 8.26
CA SER A 131 6.13 -7.83 8.16
C SER A 131 5.55 -6.42 8.16
N LEU A 132 4.37 -6.20 7.57
CA LEU A 132 3.76 -4.87 7.50
C LEU A 132 3.45 -4.34 8.89
N SER A 133 2.79 -5.12 9.74
CA SER A 133 2.48 -4.69 11.12
C SER A 133 3.74 -4.46 11.95
N LEU A 134 4.78 -5.28 11.77
CA LEU A 134 6.06 -5.10 12.44
C LEU A 134 6.79 -3.83 11.97
N ILE A 135 6.76 -3.55 10.67
CA ILE A 135 7.36 -2.34 10.09
C ILE A 135 6.69 -1.09 10.64
N GLU A 136 5.36 -1.07 10.71
CA GLU A 136 4.64 0.07 11.28
C GLU A 136 4.94 0.23 12.78
N MET A 137 4.94 -0.84 13.55
CA MET A 137 5.34 -0.80 14.96
C MET A 137 6.76 -0.25 15.15
N LEU A 138 7.71 -0.63 14.31
CA LEU A 138 9.08 -0.12 14.36
C LEU A 138 9.15 1.37 13.96
N ARG A 139 8.37 1.80 12.99
CA ARG A 139 8.26 3.20 12.58
C ARG A 139 7.66 4.08 13.67
N ASP A 140 6.63 3.60 14.35
CA ASP A 140 6.01 4.29 15.48
C ASP A 140 6.98 4.44 16.66
N ALA A 141 7.86 3.44 16.84
CA ALA A 141 8.99 3.52 17.78
C ALA A 141 10.14 4.42 17.28
N GLY A 142 9.99 5.12 16.16
CA GLY A 142 11.00 6.03 15.61
C GLY A 142 12.14 5.33 14.86
N ILE A 143 12.05 4.03 14.62
CA ILE A 143 13.05 3.25 13.90
C ILE A 143 12.85 3.42 12.40
N ARG A 144 13.86 3.93 11.71
CA ARG A 144 13.82 4.13 10.26
C ARG A 144 14.15 2.84 9.53
N ILE A 145 13.13 2.26 8.93
CA ILE A 145 13.20 0.99 8.23
C ILE A 145 12.69 1.15 6.79
N SER A 146 13.40 0.56 5.85
CA SER A 146 12.97 0.41 4.45
C SER A 146 12.55 -1.03 4.18
N HIS A 147 11.68 -1.22 3.21
CA HIS A 147 11.24 -2.53 2.74
C HIS A 147 10.76 -2.43 1.30
N ASN A 148 10.61 -3.56 0.64
CA ASN A 148 9.99 -3.64 -0.67
C ASN A 148 9.09 -4.88 -0.75
N ILE A 149 7.78 -4.66 -0.67
CA ILE A 149 6.77 -5.72 -0.65
C ILE A 149 6.62 -6.45 -2.00
N THR A 150 7.08 -5.85 -3.10
CA THR A 150 6.95 -6.42 -4.44
C THR A 150 8.08 -7.37 -4.82
N ARG A 151 9.13 -7.46 -4.00
CA ARG A 151 10.29 -8.33 -4.25
C ARG A 151 10.21 -9.55 -3.35
N ASP A 152 9.99 -10.72 -3.94
CA ASP A 152 9.87 -11.98 -3.17
C ASP A 152 11.20 -12.73 -3.07
N LYS A 153 12.13 -12.53 -4.02
CA LYS A 153 13.42 -13.23 -4.02
C LYS A 153 14.41 -12.59 -3.06
N LEU A 154 14.98 -13.39 -2.16
CA LEU A 154 15.98 -12.96 -1.17
C LEU A 154 17.14 -12.17 -1.82
N GLY A 155 17.74 -12.70 -2.88
CA GLY A 155 18.87 -12.05 -3.57
C GLY A 155 18.52 -10.65 -4.10
N ALA A 156 17.31 -10.46 -4.63
CA ALA A 156 16.85 -9.16 -5.13
C ALA A 156 16.63 -8.14 -4.00
N GLN A 157 16.20 -8.60 -2.82
CA GLN A 157 16.03 -7.76 -1.64
C GLN A 157 17.38 -7.40 -1.03
N LEU A 158 18.32 -8.35 -0.96
CA LEU A 158 19.70 -8.12 -0.50
C LEU A 158 20.42 -7.08 -1.37
N SER A 159 20.43 -7.27 -2.69
CA SER A 159 21.04 -6.30 -3.61
C SER A 159 20.42 -4.91 -3.50
N HIS A 160 19.12 -4.83 -3.23
CA HIS A 160 18.47 -3.55 -3.03
C HIS A 160 18.91 -2.87 -1.73
N ALA A 161 19.04 -3.63 -0.64
CA ALA A 161 19.53 -3.12 0.64
C ALA A 161 20.99 -2.64 0.55
N GLU A 162 21.84 -3.38 -0.16
CA GLU A 162 23.24 -3.01 -0.44
C GLU A 162 23.32 -1.67 -1.20
N ASN A 163 22.52 -1.52 -2.27
CA ASN A 163 22.46 -0.28 -3.06
C ASN A 163 21.97 0.94 -2.25
N MET A 164 21.19 0.72 -1.20
CA MET A 164 20.73 1.77 -0.28
C MET A 164 21.73 2.08 0.84
N SER A 165 22.89 1.43 0.88
CA SER A 165 23.87 1.58 1.96
C SER A 165 23.29 1.28 3.35
N ILE A 166 22.42 0.29 3.43
CA ILE A 166 21.80 -0.18 4.68
C ILE A 166 22.84 -0.92 5.52
N SER A 167 22.84 -0.69 6.83
CA SER A 167 23.79 -1.32 7.75
C SER A 167 23.29 -2.66 8.32
N HIS A 168 21.99 -2.80 8.50
CA HIS A 168 21.39 -3.97 9.14
C HIS A 168 20.16 -4.47 8.38
N LEU A 169 20.00 -5.77 8.35
CA LEU A 169 18.85 -6.47 7.80
C LEU A 169 18.00 -7.02 8.94
N ILE A 170 16.69 -6.92 8.81
CA ILE A 170 15.72 -7.66 9.61
C ILE A 170 15.08 -8.65 8.65
N ILE A 171 15.19 -9.93 8.95
CA ILE A 171 14.77 -11.02 8.04
C ILE A 171 13.67 -11.81 8.71
N MET A 172 12.58 -12.03 7.96
CA MET A 172 11.50 -12.93 8.32
C MET A 172 11.21 -13.84 7.14
N GLY A 173 11.51 -15.10 7.28
CA GLY A 173 11.08 -16.18 6.39
C GLY A 173 9.96 -16.97 7.03
N GLN A 174 9.63 -18.10 6.42
CA GLN A 174 8.58 -18.99 6.91
C GLN A 174 8.89 -19.53 8.32
N LYS A 175 10.14 -19.90 8.59
CA LYS A 175 10.57 -20.38 9.91
C LYS A 175 10.38 -19.31 10.98
N GLU A 176 10.93 -18.11 10.73
CA GLU A 176 10.84 -16.98 11.66
C GLU A 176 9.38 -16.55 11.91
N PHE A 177 8.52 -16.67 10.90
CA PHE A 177 7.09 -16.42 11.03
C PHE A 177 6.45 -17.39 12.03
N TYR A 178 6.66 -18.70 11.91
CA TYR A 178 6.09 -19.71 12.82
C TYR A 178 6.67 -19.62 14.23
N GLU A 179 7.95 -19.31 14.36
CA GLU A 179 8.61 -19.11 15.65
C GLU A 179 8.32 -17.74 16.28
N THR A 180 7.61 -16.86 15.59
CA THR A 180 7.29 -15.50 16.03
C THR A 180 8.54 -14.68 16.37
N VAL A 181 9.61 -14.84 15.59
CA VAL A 181 10.90 -14.16 15.74
C VAL A 181 11.30 -13.44 14.46
N VAL A 182 12.31 -12.62 14.55
CA VAL A 182 13.02 -12.04 13.39
C VAL A 182 14.52 -12.27 13.55
N LEU A 183 15.22 -12.49 12.44
CA LEU A 183 16.67 -12.54 12.43
C LEU A 183 17.22 -11.14 12.13
N ILE A 184 18.10 -10.63 12.99
CA ILE A 184 18.80 -9.36 12.74
C ILE A 184 20.24 -9.67 12.36
N ARG A 185 20.67 -9.15 11.20
CA ARG A 185 22.01 -9.38 10.65
C ARG A 185 22.63 -8.08 10.15
N ARG A 186 23.95 -7.93 10.28
CA ARG A 186 24.68 -6.85 9.58
C ARG A 186 24.88 -7.21 8.12
N VAL A 187 24.82 -6.22 7.24
CA VAL A 187 25.05 -6.43 5.80
C VAL A 187 26.49 -6.86 5.52
N SER A 188 27.46 -6.41 6.34
CA SER A 188 28.87 -6.79 6.24
C SER A 188 29.16 -8.26 6.56
N ASP A 189 28.31 -8.90 7.35
CA ASP A 189 28.54 -10.25 7.83
C ASP A 189 28.02 -11.28 6.81
N ARG A 190 28.83 -11.55 5.79
CA ARG A 190 28.59 -12.55 4.73
C ARG A 190 28.93 -13.96 5.20
N SER A 191 28.40 -14.42 6.30
CA SER A 191 28.56 -15.82 6.72
C SER A 191 27.20 -16.51 6.86
#